data_6724e713f738693ff9f0f3bd058ddd6f
#
_entry.id   6724e713f738693ff9f0f3bd058ddd6f
#
_cell.length_a   1.000
_cell.length_b   1.000
_cell.length_c   1.000
_cell.angle_alpha   90.00
_cell.angle_beta   90.00
_cell.angle_gamma   90.00
#
_symmetry.space_group_name_H-M   'P 1'
#
loop_
_entity.id
_entity.type
_entity.pdbx_description
1 polymer ?
#
loop_
_entity_poly.entity_id
_entity_poly.type
_entity_poly.pdbx_seq_one_letter_code
_entity_poly.pdbx_strand_id
1 'polypeptide(L)'
;MKTNKLLAVLLLLLPFAALQTEASRKKTTVWEKPVTMYANTGTIEVTRVEFADTATLLYMHAEHTPKEWIRIAAESRLTDADGKTYRLTSADGIVPGKRFVMPDNGETDFTLRFAPMPKGTKMMDFAEGEAKDDWRIFGIHDDSYSPEIGLPKELKEKKYEGDETLPVTRYAPGKVKVRFKAYGYRPEMEAKVYGWYSVLGEKQQRRFAVKLNDDGTAEVEAELTHPSVIVAGIRNVNYASIFAVPGEEVSLALDLANGQKDDAFFGFTGSLAHTNKVINGNVSRLQRLFMSSYDSLMTTGTDGWSAAEYAALISKTLKEKKEAVNSFKGLTDAARAILRMNLESTALGWQYDFSRSWEQAKIRRANIKTAAEYEELRKSLNVPHFDAPLTDVTPMELLESDYAMFGNGLSSAYSYSTPVVINNAYNRQVATVEAFLKGRISLDAAAEATITDPALSSLVAGKRAKDKQLQEELARRGNVFFHKLDDVKPADILATILDKYKGKAVVVDIWATWCGPCKAGHKRMKPLKEDLKNEDVVFVYITGPTSPAETWLEMIGGIDGDHYYLTREQYGHILDTYESQGIPTYLVFDREGRLTFKNIGMVANDKMKEEIEKALEWL
;
A
#
# COMPACT_ATOMS: atom_id res chain seq x y z
N MET A 1 -25.86 56.15 62.18
CA MET A 1 -26.25 57.59 61.89
C MET A 1 -26.54 57.70 60.41
N LYS A 2 -27.78 58.21 60.13
CA LYS A 2 -28.30 58.76 58.87
C LYS A 2 -28.47 57.74 57.71
N THR A 3 -29.61 57.11 57.48
CA THR A 3 -30.94 57.60 56.94
C THR A 3 -30.82 58.40 55.65
N ASN A 4 -31.36 57.87 54.56
CA ASN A 4 -32.50 58.46 53.80
C ASN A 4 -32.71 57.62 52.51
N LYS A 5 -33.89 57.04 52.43
CA LYS A 5 -35.17 57.43 51.82
C LYS A 5 -35.19 57.12 50.29
N LEU A 6 -35.96 56.09 50.02
CA LEU A 6 -37.10 55.93 49.10
C LEU A 6 -37.37 57.07 48.14
N LEU A 7 -37.51 56.74 46.87
CA LEU A 7 -38.60 57.23 46.03
C LEU A 7 -39.06 56.13 45.08
N ALA A 8 -40.30 55.66 45.31
CA ALA A 8 -41.01 54.77 44.42
C ALA A 8 -41.64 55.62 43.30
N VAL A 9 -41.34 55.25 42.03
CA VAL A 9 -42.11 55.71 40.87
C VAL A 9 -42.86 54.50 40.32
N LEU A 10 -44.15 54.51 40.57
CA LEU A 10 -45.16 53.60 40.05
C LEU A 10 -45.45 54.03 38.61
N LEU A 11 -44.92 53.26 37.61
CA LEU A 11 -45.33 53.38 36.21
C LEU A 11 -46.25 52.21 35.88
N LEU A 12 -47.54 52.53 35.75
CA LEU A 12 -48.56 51.68 35.17
C LEU A 12 -48.20 51.32 33.73
N LEU A 13 -47.80 50.09 33.52
CA LEU A 13 -47.68 49.46 32.16
C LEU A 13 -48.92 48.58 31.95
N LEU A 14 -49.80 49.03 31.09
CA LEU A 14 -50.86 48.25 30.47
C LEU A 14 -50.26 47.02 29.74
N PRO A 15 -50.92 45.86 29.81
CA PRO A 15 -50.46 44.71 29.03
C PRO A 15 -50.85 44.92 27.56
N PHE A 16 -49.88 45.24 26.73
CA PHE A 16 -49.97 44.99 25.28
C PHE A 16 -49.98 43.48 25.10
N ALA A 17 -51.13 42.88 24.93
CA ALA A 17 -51.30 41.55 24.43
C ALA A 17 -50.84 41.54 22.97
N ALA A 18 -49.58 41.33 22.78
CA ALA A 18 -49.07 40.94 21.47
C ALA A 18 -49.67 39.56 21.18
N LEU A 19 -50.62 39.50 20.27
CA LEU A 19 -50.94 38.27 19.54
C LEU A 19 -49.67 37.80 18.82
N GLN A 20 -48.87 37.01 19.48
CA GLN A 20 -47.94 36.14 18.80
C GLN A 20 -48.79 35.04 18.15
N THR A 21 -49.10 35.22 16.88
CA THR A 21 -49.43 34.08 16.03
C THR A 21 -48.28 33.09 16.17
N GLU A 22 -48.49 32.03 16.93
CA GLU A 22 -47.67 30.83 16.82
C GLU A 22 -47.82 30.30 15.37
N ALA A 23 -46.99 30.85 14.46
CA ALA A 23 -46.70 30.15 13.26
C ALA A 23 -46.07 28.83 13.75
N SER A 24 -46.84 27.75 13.73
CA SER A 24 -46.40 26.39 13.93
C SER A 24 -45.08 26.23 13.16
N ARG A 25 -43.95 26.25 13.85
CA ARG A 25 -42.67 25.83 13.28
C ARG A 25 -42.88 24.38 12.92
N LYS A 26 -43.25 24.14 11.68
CA LYS A 26 -43.30 22.78 11.11
C LYS A 26 -41.93 22.18 11.34
N LYS A 27 -41.89 21.14 12.17
CA LYS A 27 -40.64 20.47 12.59
C LYS A 27 -39.98 19.87 11.35
N THR A 28 -38.88 20.46 10.90
CA THR A 28 -38.06 19.93 9.80
C THR A 28 -37.45 18.60 10.27
N THR A 29 -37.54 17.55 9.47
CA THR A 29 -36.84 16.28 9.75
C THR A 29 -35.43 16.39 9.19
N VAL A 30 -34.45 16.07 10.00
CA VAL A 30 -33.04 16.17 9.66
C VAL A 30 -32.34 14.85 9.99
N TRP A 31 -31.52 14.37 9.09
CA TRP A 31 -30.56 13.29 9.32
C TRP A 31 -29.17 13.90 9.40
N GLU A 32 -28.57 13.87 10.55
CA GLU A 32 -27.18 14.28 10.75
C GLU A 32 -26.25 13.07 10.54
N LYS A 33 -25.25 13.20 9.66
CA LYS A 33 -24.33 12.13 9.32
C LYS A 33 -25.05 10.83 8.94
N PRO A 34 -25.89 10.86 7.90
CA PRO A 34 -26.67 9.69 7.49
C PRO A 34 -25.75 8.52 7.13
N VAL A 35 -26.27 7.31 7.29
CA VAL A 35 -25.60 6.09 6.84
C VAL A 35 -25.78 5.93 5.35
N THR A 36 -24.77 5.40 4.70
CA THR A 36 -24.79 5.00 3.29
C THR A 36 -24.45 3.51 3.19
N MET A 37 -25.32 2.73 2.54
CA MET A 37 -25.08 1.28 2.35
C MET A 37 -23.95 1.01 1.35
N TYR A 38 -23.96 1.72 0.22
CA TYR A 38 -22.93 1.59 -0.82
C TYR A 38 -22.84 2.86 -1.67
N ALA A 39 -21.63 3.20 -2.09
CA ALA A 39 -21.37 4.21 -3.11
C ALA A 39 -20.37 3.67 -4.13
N ASN A 40 -20.63 3.90 -5.42
CA ASN A 40 -19.68 3.51 -6.48
C ASN A 40 -18.49 4.47 -6.60
N THR A 41 -18.48 5.56 -5.85
CA THR A 41 -17.41 6.55 -5.76
C THR A 41 -17.00 6.81 -4.30
N GLY A 42 -15.74 7.19 -4.09
CA GLY A 42 -15.27 7.76 -2.81
C GLY A 42 -15.06 9.27 -2.88
N THR A 43 -15.42 9.91 -4.01
CA THR A 43 -15.18 11.33 -4.23
C THR A 43 -16.21 12.22 -3.54
N ILE A 44 -17.44 11.72 -3.35
CA ILE A 44 -18.54 12.46 -2.70
C ILE A 44 -19.14 11.65 -1.57
N GLU A 45 -19.52 12.32 -0.50
CA GLU A 45 -20.28 11.75 0.61
C GLU A 45 -21.45 12.67 1.02
N VAL A 46 -22.50 12.09 1.59
CA VAL A 46 -23.63 12.81 2.14
C VAL A 46 -23.38 13.08 3.62
N THR A 47 -23.23 14.34 3.99
CA THR A 47 -22.93 14.74 5.38
C THR A 47 -24.18 15.05 6.18
N ARG A 48 -25.27 15.46 5.50
CA ARG A 48 -26.54 15.80 6.15
C ARG A 48 -27.70 15.75 5.14
N VAL A 49 -28.88 15.39 5.60
CA VAL A 49 -30.14 15.46 4.82
C VAL A 49 -31.16 16.27 5.58
N GLU A 50 -31.89 17.15 4.89
CA GLU A 50 -32.97 17.94 5.46
C GLU A 50 -34.25 17.81 4.62
N PHE A 51 -35.34 17.40 5.25
CA PHE A 51 -36.66 17.28 4.62
C PHE A 51 -37.49 18.53 4.98
N ALA A 52 -37.54 19.51 4.08
CA ALA A 52 -38.37 20.69 4.18
C ALA A 52 -39.68 20.52 3.40
N ASP A 53 -40.68 21.39 3.66
CA ASP A 53 -41.98 21.34 2.98
C ASP A 53 -41.88 21.60 1.46
N THR A 54 -40.86 22.35 1.03
CA THR A 54 -40.68 22.79 -0.36
C THR A 54 -39.53 22.12 -1.08
N ALA A 55 -38.67 21.39 -0.37
CA ALA A 55 -37.50 20.73 -0.93
C ALA A 55 -36.91 19.66 -0.01
N THR A 56 -36.18 18.73 -0.55
CA THR A 56 -35.22 17.89 0.18
C THR A 56 -33.81 18.38 -0.13
N LEU A 57 -33.05 18.69 0.92
CA LEU A 57 -31.67 19.19 0.81
C LEU A 57 -30.69 18.08 1.13
N LEU A 58 -29.74 17.87 0.24
CA LEU A 58 -28.63 16.93 0.41
C LEU A 58 -27.35 17.77 0.54
N TYR A 59 -26.76 17.76 1.72
CA TYR A 59 -25.46 18.40 1.99
C TYR A 59 -24.37 17.40 1.66
N MET A 60 -23.47 17.79 0.78
CA MET A 60 -22.44 16.95 0.21
C MET A 60 -21.07 17.48 0.57
N HIS A 61 -20.16 16.58 0.90
CA HIS A 61 -18.73 16.84 0.92
C HIS A 61 -18.08 16.15 -0.27
N ALA A 62 -17.13 16.82 -0.93
CA ALA A 62 -16.34 16.21 -2.01
C ALA A 62 -14.85 16.36 -1.72
N GLU A 63 -14.12 15.27 -1.93
CA GLU A 63 -12.67 15.19 -1.90
C GLU A 63 -12.15 14.67 -3.23
N HIS A 64 -11.28 15.42 -3.90
CA HIS A 64 -10.67 15.04 -5.18
C HIS A 64 -9.30 15.70 -5.32
N THR A 65 -8.53 15.26 -6.32
CA THR A 65 -7.20 15.83 -6.60
C THR A 65 -7.28 17.36 -6.78
N PRO A 66 -6.45 18.14 -6.06
CA PRO A 66 -6.40 19.58 -6.22
C PRO A 66 -6.26 20.01 -7.69
N LYS A 67 -7.02 21.05 -8.09
CA LYS A 67 -7.05 21.61 -9.46
C LYS A 67 -7.63 20.70 -10.56
N GLU A 68 -7.94 19.45 -10.26
CA GLU A 68 -8.79 18.63 -11.10
C GLU A 68 -10.24 19.09 -10.99
N TRP A 69 -11.16 18.47 -11.67
CA TRP A 69 -12.55 18.91 -11.69
C TRP A 69 -13.53 17.77 -11.37
N ILE A 70 -14.62 18.16 -10.74
CA ILE A 70 -15.81 17.33 -10.55
C ILE A 70 -17.00 17.94 -11.28
N ARG A 71 -18.07 17.16 -11.46
CA ARG A 71 -19.34 17.62 -12.03
C ARG A 71 -20.48 16.87 -11.36
N ILE A 72 -21.54 17.58 -11.03
CA ILE A 72 -22.84 16.98 -10.68
C ILE A 72 -23.79 17.23 -11.86
N ALA A 73 -24.37 16.19 -12.42
CA ALA A 73 -25.24 16.31 -13.57
C ALA A 73 -26.57 17.00 -13.22
N ALA A 74 -27.14 17.73 -14.17
CA ALA A 74 -28.40 18.45 -13.98
C ALA A 74 -29.60 17.49 -13.84
N GLU A 75 -29.50 16.27 -14.39
CA GLU A 75 -30.48 15.18 -14.32
C GLU A 75 -30.42 14.37 -13.01
N SER A 76 -29.59 14.76 -12.06
CA SER A 76 -29.47 14.10 -10.76
C SER A 76 -30.82 13.96 -10.05
N ARG A 77 -31.01 12.83 -9.37
CA ARG A 77 -32.27 12.51 -8.69
C ARG A 77 -32.05 11.77 -7.38
N LEU A 78 -33.05 11.87 -6.52
CA LEU A 78 -33.25 10.96 -5.41
C LEU A 78 -34.35 9.94 -5.78
N THR A 79 -34.26 8.74 -5.23
CA THR A 79 -35.29 7.70 -5.38
C THR A 79 -35.61 7.14 -3.99
N ASP A 80 -36.88 7.09 -3.61
CA ASP A 80 -37.31 6.50 -2.35
C ASP A 80 -37.46 4.96 -2.45
N ALA A 81 -37.77 4.33 -1.32
CA ALA A 81 -37.91 2.87 -1.25
C ALA A 81 -39.04 2.31 -2.14
N ASP A 82 -40.02 3.13 -2.50
CA ASP A 82 -41.15 2.76 -3.38
C ASP A 82 -40.80 2.99 -4.87
N GLY A 83 -39.58 3.43 -5.17
CA GLY A 83 -39.11 3.70 -6.53
C GLY A 83 -39.54 5.05 -7.11
N LYS A 84 -40.17 5.91 -6.33
CA LYS A 84 -40.54 7.26 -6.76
C LYS A 84 -39.33 8.16 -6.80
N THR A 85 -39.20 8.92 -7.89
CA THR A 85 -38.06 9.79 -8.15
C THR A 85 -38.34 11.27 -7.83
N TYR A 86 -37.33 11.98 -7.35
CA TYR A 86 -37.36 13.39 -6.99
C TYR A 86 -36.17 14.08 -7.65
N ARG A 87 -36.44 14.94 -8.65
CA ARG A 87 -35.43 15.58 -9.49
C ARG A 87 -34.70 16.70 -8.77
N LEU A 88 -33.44 16.90 -9.12
CA LEU A 88 -32.65 18.06 -8.77
C LEU A 88 -33.32 19.34 -9.32
N THR A 89 -33.48 20.36 -8.49
CA THR A 89 -34.08 21.65 -8.85
C THR A 89 -33.08 22.79 -8.86
N SER A 90 -32.11 22.77 -7.96
CA SER A 90 -30.99 23.72 -7.89
C SER A 90 -29.87 23.19 -7.01
N ALA A 91 -28.74 23.86 -6.98
CA ALA A 91 -27.63 23.58 -6.07
C ALA A 91 -26.98 24.87 -5.59
N ASP A 92 -26.38 24.82 -4.41
CA ASP A 92 -25.56 25.87 -3.82
C ASP A 92 -24.12 25.37 -3.70
N GLY A 93 -23.11 26.17 -4.04
CA GLY A 93 -21.70 25.81 -4.02
C GLY A 93 -21.17 25.11 -5.30
N ILE A 94 -22.07 24.55 -6.13
CA ILE A 94 -21.74 23.96 -7.43
C ILE A 94 -22.84 24.27 -8.45
N VAL A 95 -22.49 24.34 -9.74
CA VAL A 95 -23.48 24.55 -10.82
C VAL A 95 -23.75 23.22 -11.52
N PRO A 96 -24.96 22.65 -11.41
CA PRO A 96 -25.29 21.39 -12.06
C PRO A 96 -25.00 21.40 -13.59
N GLY A 97 -24.42 20.33 -14.08
CA GLY A 97 -24.03 20.16 -15.48
C GLY A 97 -22.72 20.86 -15.89
N LYS A 98 -22.14 21.70 -15.01
CA LYS A 98 -20.85 22.38 -15.30
C LYS A 98 -19.70 21.77 -14.50
N ARG A 99 -18.48 21.85 -15.06
CA ARG A 99 -17.26 21.48 -14.36
C ARG A 99 -17.00 22.46 -13.20
N PHE A 100 -16.71 21.91 -12.04
CA PHE A 100 -16.24 22.63 -10.85
C PHE A 100 -14.79 22.23 -10.60
N VAL A 101 -13.88 23.22 -10.63
CA VAL A 101 -12.45 23.00 -10.40
C VAL A 101 -12.21 22.96 -8.89
N MET A 102 -11.60 21.88 -8.40
CA MET A 102 -11.30 21.69 -7.00
C MET A 102 -10.31 22.73 -6.48
N PRO A 103 -10.51 23.22 -5.24
CA PRO A 103 -9.57 24.12 -4.58
C PRO A 103 -8.18 23.48 -4.34
N ASP A 104 -7.23 24.29 -3.87
CA ASP A 104 -5.85 23.85 -3.60
C ASP A 104 -5.73 22.80 -2.49
N ASN A 105 -6.70 22.72 -1.57
CA ASN A 105 -6.79 21.67 -0.55
C ASN A 105 -7.46 20.38 -1.05
N GLY A 106 -8.06 20.40 -2.25
CA GLY A 106 -8.77 19.25 -2.81
C GLY A 106 -10.13 18.94 -2.21
N GLU A 107 -10.69 19.83 -1.38
CA GLU A 107 -11.96 19.62 -0.66
C GLU A 107 -12.96 20.72 -0.98
N THR A 108 -14.26 20.37 -1.01
CA THR A 108 -15.35 21.34 -1.15
C THR A 108 -16.66 20.79 -0.60
N ASP A 109 -17.47 21.71 -0.04
CA ASP A 109 -18.84 21.43 0.39
C ASP A 109 -19.83 22.10 -0.55
N PHE A 110 -20.94 21.43 -0.84
CA PHE A 110 -22.04 21.97 -1.62
C PHE A 110 -23.37 21.35 -1.22
N THR A 111 -24.48 22.01 -1.59
CA THR A 111 -25.82 21.53 -1.26
C THR A 111 -26.61 21.30 -2.54
N LEU A 112 -27.23 20.14 -2.66
CA LEU A 112 -28.15 19.78 -3.73
C LEU A 112 -29.60 19.91 -3.22
N ARG A 113 -30.45 20.60 -3.98
CA ARG A 113 -31.84 20.80 -3.67
C ARG A 113 -32.71 20.00 -4.62
N PHE A 114 -33.48 19.08 -4.07
CA PHE A 114 -34.40 18.22 -4.82
C PHE A 114 -35.87 18.59 -4.56
N ALA A 115 -36.77 18.11 -5.41
CA ALA A 115 -38.21 18.15 -5.13
C ALA A 115 -38.50 17.53 -3.74
N PRO A 116 -39.52 18.03 -3.02
CA PRO A 116 -39.76 17.63 -1.62
C PRO A 116 -40.16 16.16 -1.51
N MET A 117 -39.43 15.42 -0.70
CA MET A 117 -39.77 14.06 -0.29
C MET A 117 -40.60 14.04 0.99
N PRO A 118 -41.39 12.98 1.24
CA PRO A 118 -42.13 12.83 2.48
C PRO A 118 -41.20 12.84 3.70
N LYS A 119 -41.57 13.59 4.77
CA LYS A 119 -40.80 13.64 6.04
C LYS A 119 -40.67 12.27 6.73
N GLY A 120 -41.49 11.30 6.36
CA GLY A 120 -41.46 9.92 6.86
C GLY A 120 -40.58 8.99 6.07
N THR A 121 -39.87 9.48 5.04
CA THR A 121 -38.91 8.68 4.26
C THR A 121 -37.88 8.03 5.20
N LYS A 122 -37.67 6.72 5.04
CA LYS A 122 -36.74 5.95 5.88
C LYS A 122 -35.38 5.74 5.20
N MET A 123 -35.40 5.62 3.88
CA MET A 123 -34.20 5.34 3.07
C MET A 123 -34.42 5.91 1.65
N MET A 124 -33.33 6.34 1.02
CA MET A 124 -33.34 6.82 -0.37
C MET A 124 -32.01 6.54 -1.04
N ASP A 125 -32.02 6.58 -2.37
CA ASP A 125 -30.83 6.52 -3.20
C ASP A 125 -30.59 7.86 -3.89
N PHE A 126 -29.33 8.18 -4.15
CA PHE A 126 -28.92 9.26 -5.03
C PHE A 126 -28.31 8.68 -6.30
N ALA A 127 -28.69 9.23 -7.45
CA ALA A 127 -28.08 8.93 -8.74
C ALA A 127 -27.83 10.23 -9.51
N GLU A 128 -26.61 10.40 -10.02
CA GLU A 128 -26.23 11.54 -10.85
C GLU A 128 -26.89 11.46 -12.23
N GLY A 129 -27.00 10.25 -12.82
CA GLY A 129 -27.60 10.01 -14.11
C GLY A 129 -27.84 8.52 -14.37
N GLU A 130 -27.97 8.14 -15.67
CA GLU A 130 -28.21 6.76 -16.09
C GLU A 130 -26.96 6.06 -16.64
N ALA A 131 -25.88 6.80 -16.92
CA ALA A 131 -24.66 6.21 -17.46
C ALA A 131 -23.98 5.32 -16.41
N LYS A 132 -23.24 4.32 -16.87
CA LYS A 132 -22.57 3.35 -16.01
C LYS A 132 -21.57 3.99 -15.04
N ASP A 133 -20.89 5.04 -15.48
CA ASP A 133 -19.85 5.73 -14.70
C ASP A 133 -20.40 6.91 -13.89
N ASP A 134 -21.72 7.18 -13.96
CA ASP A 134 -22.35 8.22 -13.13
C ASP A 134 -22.30 7.83 -11.65
N TRP A 135 -22.12 8.82 -10.81
CA TRP A 135 -22.03 8.60 -9.36
C TRP A 135 -23.37 8.20 -8.78
N ARG A 136 -23.34 7.16 -7.95
CA ARG A 136 -24.52 6.62 -7.26
C ARG A 136 -24.20 6.34 -5.81
N ILE A 137 -25.13 6.73 -4.94
CA ILE A 137 -25.10 6.47 -3.51
C ILE A 137 -26.39 5.74 -3.15
N PHE A 138 -26.27 4.54 -2.63
CA PHE A 138 -27.40 3.67 -2.34
C PHE A 138 -27.68 3.57 -0.85
N GLY A 139 -28.95 3.53 -0.48
CA GLY A 139 -29.39 3.26 0.86
C GLY A 139 -28.99 4.35 1.86
N ILE A 140 -29.16 5.62 1.51
CA ILE A 140 -28.95 6.75 2.43
C ILE A 140 -30.10 6.75 3.43
N HIS A 141 -29.81 6.65 4.74
CA HIS A 141 -30.82 6.61 5.80
C HIS A 141 -30.32 7.22 7.11
N ASP A 142 -31.27 7.54 8.00
CA ASP A 142 -30.95 8.06 9.33
C ASP A 142 -30.21 7.02 10.17
N ASP A 143 -29.30 7.50 11.02
CA ASP A 143 -28.50 6.69 11.92
C ASP A 143 -29.34 5.82 12.87
N SER A 144 -30.49 6.29 13.27
CA SER A 144 -31.41 5.56 14.14
C SER A 144 -32.20 4.46 13.41
N TYR A 145 -32.19 4.45 12.07
CA TYR A 145 -32.88 3.44 11.27
C TYR A 145 -31.94 2.25 11.00
N SER A 146 -32.45 1.03 11.22
CA SER A 146 -31.74 -0.21 10.90
C SER A 146 -32.58 -1.01 9.89
N PRO A 147 -32.12 -1.16 8.65
CA PRO A 147 -32.80 -2.00 7.67
C PRO A 147 -32.86 -3.45 8.13
N GLU A 148 -34.00 -4.12 7.90
CA GLU A 148 -34.22 -5.53 8.28
C GLU A 148 -33.34 -6.54 7.49
N ILE A 149 -32.74 -6.08 6.37
CA ILE A 149 -31.94 -6.87 5.44
C ILE A 149 -30.46 -6.99 5.82
N GLY A 150 -30.10 -6.64 7.06
CA GLY A 150 -28.71 -6.67 7.53
C GLY A 150 -28.22 -8.07 7.90
N LEU A 151 -26.99 -8.10 8.43
CA LEU A 151 -26.32 -9.34 8.87
C LEU A 151 -27.21 -10.11 9.89
N PRO A 152 -27.38 -11.43 9.74
CA PRO A 152 -28.11 -12.26 10.70
C PRO A 152 -27.57 -12.14 12.12
N LYS A 153 -28.48 -12.29 13.11
CA LYS A 153 -28.13 -12.11 14.52
C LYS A 153 -27.00 -13.04 14.97
N GLU A 154 -26.99 -14.28 14.48
CA GLU A 154 -26.00 -15.31 14.79
C GLU A 154 -24.59 -14.90 14.35
N LEU A 155 -24.48 -14.16 13.25
CA LEU A 155 -23.22 -13.60 12.75
C LEU A 155 -22.83 -12.28 13.44
N LYS A 156 -23.79 -11.59 14.07
CA LYS A 156 -23.55 -10.37 14.85
C LYS A 156 -23.09 -10.67 16.28
N GLU A 157 -23.47 -11.81 16.86
CA GLU A 157 -23.20 -12.13 18.25
C GLU A 157 -21.70 -12.14 18.57
N LYS A 158 -21.35 -11.49 19.68
CA LYS A 158 -19.95 -11.32 20.13
C LYS A 158 -19.53 -12.39 21.16
N LYS A 159 -20.33 -13.43 21.37
CA LYS A 159 -19.95 -14.53 22.26
C LYS A 159 -19.02 -15.48 21.52
N TYR A 160 -17.79 -15.47 21.94
CA TYR A 160 -16.76 -16.39 21.46
C TYR A 160 -16.65 -17.51 22.46
N GLU A 161 -17.24 -18.67 22.15
CA GLU A 161 -17.06 -19.91 22.86
C GLU A 161 -16.18 -20.79 21.97
N GLY A 162 -14.97 -21.04 22.40
CA GLY A 162 -14.05 -21.96 21.73
C GLY A 162 -12.60 -21.47 21.71
N ASP A 163 -11.69 -22.36 21.97
CA ASP A 163 -10.24 -22.12 21.91
C ASP A 163 -9.76 -22.38 20.47
N GLU A 164 -9.84 -21.38 19.61
CA GLU A 164 -9.15 -21.47 18.33
C GLU A 164 -7.66 -21.21 18.54
N THR A 165 -6.84 -22.16 18.07
CA THR A 165 -5.38 -22.05 18.05
C THR A 165 -4.91 -21.84 16.62
N LEU A 166 -3.78 -21.13 16.44
CA LEU A 166 -3.18 -21.01 15.13
C LEU A 166 -2.59 -22.36 14.69
N PRO A 167 -2.79 -22.74 13.42
CA PRO A 167 -2.06 -23.88 12.86
C PRO A 167 -0.59 -23.53 12.71
N VAL A 168 0.28 -24.53 12.91
CA VAL A 168 1.71 -24.39 12.67
C VAL A 168 1.95 -23.96 11.20
N THR A 169 2.70 -22.87 11.00
CA THR A 169 2.94 -22.34 9.67
C THR A 169 4.14 -23.02 9.01
N ARG A 170 3.85 -24.04 8.21
CA ARG A 170 4.82 -24.71 7.35
C ARG A 170 4.46 -24.44 5.88
N TYR A 171 5.45 -24.51 5.00
CA TYR A 171 5.19 -24.50 3.56
C TYR A 171 4.40 -25.76 3.20
N ALA A 172 3.13 -25.56 2.92
CA ALA A 172 2.17 -26.60 2.53
C ALA A 172 1.16 -25.97 1.56
N PRO A 173 1.49 -25.92 0.26
CA PRO A 173 0.64 -25.26 -0.72
C PRO A 173 -0.72 -25.96 -0.85
N GLY A 174 -1.76 -25.16 -0.97
CA GLY A 174 -3.12 -25.63 -1.15
C GLY A 174 -4.08 -24.51 -1.51
N LYS A 175 -5.28 -24.92 -1.93
CA LYS A 175 -6.33 -23.99 -2.28
C LYS A 175 -7.18 -23.66 -1.07
N VAL A 176 -7.54 -22.40 -0.93
CA VAL A 176 -8.53 -21.91 0.04
C VAL A 176 -9.75 -21.45 -0.72
N LYS A 177 -10.91 -21.94 -0.34
CA LYS A 177 -12.17 -21.44 -0.87
C LYS A 177 -12.71 -20.34 0.04
N VAL A 178 -12.83 -19.12 -0.52
CA VAL A 178 -13.39 -17.97 0.20
C VAL A 178 -14.76 -17.65 -0.38
N ARG A 179 -15.81 -17.79 0.44
CA ARG A 179 -17.16 -17.42 0.08
C ARG A 179 -17.53 -16.07 0.65
N PHE A 180 -18.21 -15.27 -0.12
CA PHE A 180 -18.67 -13.93 0.25
C PHE A 180 -20.19 -13.87 0.24
N LYS A 181 -20.77 -13.12 1.18
CA LYS A 181 -22.18 -12.75 1.20
C LYS A 181 -22.30 -11.30 1.65
N ALA A 182 -22.82 -10.43 0.79
CA ALA A 182 -23.12 -9.05 1.11
C ALA A 182 -24.62 -8.92 1.44
N TYR A 183 -24.95 -8.73 2.70
CA TYR A 183 -26.31 -8.47 3.17
C TYR A 183 -26.68 -7.01 2.88
N GLY A 184 -27.87 -6.80 2.33
CA GLY A 184 -28.30 -5.49 1.85
C GLY A 184 -27.84 -5.16 0.42
N TYR A 185 -27.14 -6.08 -0.25
CA TYR A 185 -26.77 -5.92 -1.66
C TYR A 185 -28.01 -5.91 -2.55
N ARG A 186 -27.99 -5.04 -3.54
CA ARG A 186 -28.96 -4.97 -4.64
C ARG A 186 -28.21 -5.04 -5.98
N PRO A 187 -28.70 -5.77 -7.01
CA PRO A 187 -28.01 -5.93 -8.28
C PRO A 187 -27.61 -4.61 -8.96
N GLU A 188 -28.41 -3.54 -8.76
CA GLU A 188 -28.15 -2.19 -9.29
C GLU A 188 -26.88 -1.53 -8.73
N MET A 189 -26.37 -2.01 -7.59
CA MET A 189 -25.13 -1.56 -7.00
C MET A 189 -23.91 -1.97 -7.82
N GLU A 190 -24.03 -3.05 -8.61
CA GLU A 190 -22.93 -3.64 -9.41
C GLU A 190 -21.61 -3.80 -8.64
N ALA A 191 -21.70 -4.00 -7.34
CA ALA A 191 -20.55 -4.07 -6.47
C ALA A 191 -19.70 -5.32 -6.76
N LYS A 192 -18.39 -5.19 -6.53
CA LYS A 192 -17.42 -6.27 -6.66
C LYS A 192 -16.68 -6.47 -5.34
N VAL A 193 -16.36 -7.71 -5.03
CA VAL A 193 -15.37 -8.04 -4.02
C VAL A 193 -13.99 -7.92 -4.65
N TYR A 194 -13.15 -7.13 -4.03
CA TYR A 194 -11.72 -6.99 -4.37
C TYR A 194 -10.90 -7.62 -3.26
N GLY A 195 -9.77 -8.19 -3.61
CA GLY A 195 -8.87 -8.69 -2.60
C GLY A 195 -7.48 -8.95 -3.11
N TRP A 196 -6.58 -9.26 -2.18
CA TRP A 196 -5.19 -9.60 -2.46
C TRP A 196 -4.61 -10.48 -1.36
N TYR A 197 -3.60 -11.25 -1.72
CA TYR A 197 -2.84 -12.09 -0.81
C TYR A 197 -1.41 -12.29 -1.30
N SER A 198 -0.51 -12.64 -0.39
CA SER A 198 0.89 -12.91 -0.72
C SER A 198 1.11 -14.42 -0.90
N VAL A 199 1.99 -14.76 -1.83
CA VAL A 199 2.46 -16.12 -2.07
C VAL A 199 3.97 -16.16 -1.81
N LEU A 200 4.44 -17.16 -1.10
CA LEU A 200 5.87 -17.28 -0.78
C LEU A 200 6.73 -17.30 -2.06
N GLY A 201 7.70 -16.40 -2.13
CA GLY A 201 8.60 -16.27 -3.27
C GLY A 201 8.08 -15.39 -4.41
N GLU A 202 6.81 -14.98 -4.44
CA GLU A 202 6.33 -14.03 -5.44
C GLU A 202 6.69 -12.59 -5.05
N LYS A 203 7.12 -11.79 -6.05
CA LYS A 203 7.50 -10.38 -5.85
C LYS A 203 6.30 -9.48 -5.61
N GLN A 204 5.14 -9.85 -6.17
CA GLN A 204 3.90 -9.08 -6.09
C GLN A 204 2.79 -9.90 -5.44
N GLN A 205 1.88 -9.21 -4.78
CA GLN A 205 0.67 -9.82 -4.27
C GLN A 205 -0.23 -10.25 -5.43
N ARG A 206 -0.84 -11.42 -5.32
CA ARG A 206 -1.93 -11.83 -6.20
C ARG A 206 -3.17 -11.03 -5.86
N ARG A 207 -3.88 -10.56 -6.87
CA ARG A 207 -5.08 -9.73 -6.73
C ARG A 207 -6.24 -10.37 -7.45
N PHE A 208 -7.45 -10.18 -6.91
CA PHE A 208 -8.68 -10.62 -7.55
C PHE A 208 -9.76 -9.54 -7.48
N ALA A 209 -10.71 -9.62 -8.40
CA ALA A 209 -11.93 -8.83 -8.41
C ALA A 209 -13.07 -9.70 -8.96
N VAL A 210 -14.08 -9.95 -8.14
CA VAL A 210 -15.21 -10.83 -8.48
C VAL A 210 -16.51 -10.06 -8.31
N LYS A 211 -17.38 -10.11 -9.34
CA LYS A 211 -18.72 -9.52 -9.29
C LYS A 211 -19.59 -10.33 -8.33
N LEU A 212 -20.40 -9.64 -7.51
CA LEU A 212 -21.43 -10.30 -6.71
C LEU A 212 -22.55 -10.82 -7.65
N ASN A 213 -23.06 -12.00 -7.33
CA ASN A 213 -24.29 -12.52 -7.92
C ASN A 213 -25.48 -11.67 -7.47
N ASP A 214 -26.63 -11.82 -8.13
CA ASP A 214 -27.83 -11.03 -7.82
C ASP A 214 -28.32 -11.20 -6.37
N ASP A 215 -28.02 -12.33 -5.76
CA ASP A 215 -28.29 -12.59 -4.33
C ASP A 215 -27.22 -12.04 -3.38
N GLY A 216 -26.21 -11.36 -3.87
CA GLY A 216 -25.10 -10.79 -3.08
C GLY A 216 -24.02 -11.80 -2.71
N THR A 217 -23.96 -12.98 -3.32
CA THR A 217 -22.89 -13.97 -3.10
C THR A 217 -21.76 -13.82 -4.11
N ALA A 218 -20.55 -14.26 -3.72
CA ALA A 218 -19.43 -14.52 -4.62
C ALA A 218 -18.53 -15.61 -4.03
N GLU A 219 -17.69 -16.21 -4.86
CA GLU A 219 -16.71 -17.21 -4.43
C GLU A 219 -15.37 -16.95 -5.13
N VAL A 220 -14.27 -17.15 -4.39
CA VAL A 220 -12.90 -17.08 -4.90
C VAL A 220 -12.12 -18.28 -4.38
N GLU A 221 -11.34 -18.88 -5.27
CA GLU A 221 -10.36 -19.87 -4.90
C GLU A 221 -8.97 -19.21 -4.88
N ALA A 222 -8.34 -19.13 -3.69
CA ALA A 222 -7.01 -18.58 -3.51
C ALA A 222 -5.99 -19.70 -3.30
N GLU A 223 -4.86 -19.64 -4.01
CA GLU A 223 -3.76 -20.59 -3.83
C GLU A 223 -2.78 -20.02 -2.79
N LEU A 224 -2.80 -20.55 -1.58
CA LEU A 224 -1.85 -20.21 -0.53
C LEU A 224 -0.74 -21.25 -0.43
N THR A 225 0.44 -20.81 -0.05
CA THR A 225 1.62 -21.68 0.17
C THR A 225 1.78 -22.10 1.63
N HIS A 226 1.06 -21.46 2.53
CA HIS A 226 1.05 -21.68 3.98
C HIS A 226 -0.16 -20.97 4.57
N PRO A 227 -0.54 -21.23 5.82
CA PRO A 227 -1.54 -20.43 6.53
C PRO A 227 -1.18 -18.94 6.44
N SER A 228 -2.08 -18.11 5.93
CA SER A 228 -1.76 -16.73 5.55
C SER A 228 -2.98 -15.81 5.59
N VAL A 229 -2.76 -14.53 5.31
CA VAL A 229 -3.81 -13.51 5.29
C VAL A 229 -4.26 -13.22 3.88
N ILE A 230 -5.57 -13.30 3.64
CA ILE A 230 -6.24 -12.78 2.46
C ILE A 230 -6.95 -11.50 2.87
N VAL A 231 -6.65 -10.37 2.24
CA VAL A 231 -7.43 -9.15 2.43
C VAL A 231 -8.51 -9.11 1.37
N ALA A 232 -9.77 -8.95 1.79
CA ALA A 232 -10.89 -8.89 0.87
C ALA A 232 -12.02 -7.99 1.38
N GLY A 233 -12.72 -7.33 0.45
CA GLY A 233 -13.83 -6.45 0.77
C GLY A 233 -14.45 -5.80 -0.44
N ILE A 234 -15.32 -4.82 -0.21
CA ILE A 234 -15.98 -4.04 -1.25
C ILE A 234 -15.38 -2.64 -1.25
N ARG A 235 -14.98 -2.16 -2.44
CA ARG A 235 -14.40 -0.81 -2.59
C ARG A 235 -15.37 0.26 -2.09
N ASN A 236 -14.84 1.29 -1.45
CA ASN A 236 -15.59 2.39 -0.80
C ASN A 236 -16.51 1.94 0.33
N VAL A 237 -16.38 0.70 0.79
CA VAL A 237 -17.09 0.17 1.95
C VAL A 237 -16.09 -0.21 3.03
N ASN A 238 -15.58 -1.46 3.00
CA ASN A 238 -14.57 -1.90 3.97
C ASN A 238 -13.86 -3.16 3.49
N TYR A 239 -12.69 -3.45 4.08
CA TYR A 239 -11.89 -4.64 3.85
C TYR A 239 -11.65 -5.40 5.14
N ALA A 240 -11.76 -6.72 5.07
CA ALA A 240 -11.42 -7.64 6.16
C ALA A 240 -10.06 -8.29 5.92
N SER A 241 -9.33 -8.53 7.00
CA SER A 241 -8.16 -9.42 7.03
C SER A 241 -8.64 -10.83 7.37
N ILE A 242 -8.60 -11.74 6.42
CA ILE A 242 -9.08 -13.11 6.54
C ILE A 242 -7.87 -14.02 6.79
N PHE A 243 -7.72 -14.53 8.02
CA PHE A 243 -6.74 -15.56 8.33
C PHE A 243 -7.25 -16.89 7.80
N ALA A 244 -6.52 -17.47 6.86
CA ALA A 244 -6.94 -18.63 6.08
C ALA A 244 -5.86 -19.72 6.06
N VAL A 245 -6.30 -20.96 5.98
CA VAL A 245 -5.45 -22.17 6.02
C VAL A 245 -5.60 -22.93 4.70
N PRO A 246 -4.50 -23.28 4.01
CA PRO A 246 -4.54 -24.10 2.80
C PRO A 246 -5.36 -25.39 2.98
N GLY A 247 -6.23 -25.69 2.03
CA GLY A 247 -7.12 -26.85 2.06
C GLY A 247 -8.45 -26.64 2.78
N GLU A 248 -8.66 -25.48 3.42
CA GLU A 248 -9.87 -25.18 4.18
C GLU A 248 -10.77 -24.16 3.48
N GLU A 249 -11.98 -23.98 4.05
CA GLU A 249 -12.96 -23.00 3.57
C GLU A 249 -13.21 -21.94 4.64
N VAL A 250 -13.41 -20.70 4.18
CA VAL A 250 -13.81 -19.58 5.04
C VAL A 250 -14.89 -18.76 4.32
N SER A 251 -15.88 -18.30 5.07
CA SER A 251 -16.90 -17.41 4.55
C SER A 251 -16.83 -16.04 5.24
N LEU A 252 -16.92 -14.98 4.45
CA LEU A 252 -17.01 -13.59 4.90
C LEU A 252 -18.37 -13.03 4.54
N ALA A 253 -19.13 -12.64 5.54
CA ALA A 253 -20.38 -11.90 5.42
C ALA A 253 -20.12 -10.40 5.70
N LEU A 254 -20.68 -9.52 4.87
CA LEU A 254 -20.59 -8.07 4.99
C LEU A 254 -21.99 -7.48 5.22
N ASP A 255 -22.14 -6.58 6.20
CA ASP A 255 -23.40 -5.88 6.50
C ASP A 255 -23.45 -4.52 5.79
N LEU A 256 -23.85 -4.50 4.52
CA LEU A 256 -24.02 -3.23 3.81
C LEU A 256 -25.18 -2.42 4.38
N ALA A 257 -26.21 -3.08 4.91
CA ALA A 257 -27.44 -2.43 5.35
C ALA A 257 -27.25 -1.48 6.53
N ASN A 258 -26.31 -1.78 7.42
CA ASN A 258 -26.04 -0.97 8.61
C ASN A 258 -24.81 -0.06 8.47
N GLY A 259 -24.15 -0.08 7.31
CA GLY A 259 -22.97 0.74 7.04
C GLY A 259 -21.77 0.38 7.93
N GLN A 260 -20.77 1.27 7.95
CA GLN A 260 -19.51 1.03 8.68
C GLN A 260 -19.58 1.32 10.20
N LYS A 261 -20.75 1.48 10.77
CA LYS A 261 -20.94 2.05 12.10
C LYS A 261 -20.43 1.20 13.26
N ASP A 262 -20.40 -0.12 13.09
CA ASP A 262 -20.12 -1.04 14.19
C ASP A 262 -19.03 -2.04 13.85
N ASP A 263 -18.32 -2.46 14.91
CA ASP A 263 -17.48 -3.66 14.93
C ASP A 263 -18.24 -4.94 14.46
N ALA A 264 -19.54 -4.85 14.22
CA ALA A 264 -20.41 -5.93 13.74
C ALA A 264 -20.56 -5.99 12.20
N PHE A 265 -19.83 -5.15 11.45
CA PHE A 265 -19.90 -5.10 9.99
C PHE A 265 -19.53 -6.43 9.30
N PHE A 266 -18.65 -7.22 9.89
CA PHE A 266 -18.22 -8.50 9.37
C PHE A 266 -18.78 -9.68 10.17
N GLY A 267 -19.22 -10.72 9.46
CA GLY A 267 -19.50 -12.04 10.01
C GLY A 267 -18.61 -13.09 9.36
N PHE A 268 -18.19 -14.11 10.12
CA PHE A 268 -17.34 -15.18 9.62
C PHE A 268 -17.90 -16.54 9.97
N THR A 269 -17.69 -17.52 9.05
CA THR A 269 -17.90 -18.95 9.31
C THR A 269 -16.77 -19.75 8.68
N GLY A 270 -16.57 -20.99 9.12
CA GLY A 270 -15.49 -21.86 8.65
C GLY A 270 -14.21 -21.71 9.45
N SER A 271 -13.06 -21.87 8.81
CA SER A 271 -11.76 -21.88 9.46
C SER A 271 -11.43 -20.55 10.15
N LEU A 272 -10.98 -20.62 11.40
CA LEU A 272 -10.60 -19.47 12.23
C LEU A 272 -11.70 -18.38 12.29
N ALA A 273 -12.98 -18.79 12.25
CA ALA A 273 -14.12 -17.86 12.16
C ALA A 273 -14.17 -16.90 13.35
N HIS A 274 -13.97 -17.38 14.57
CA HIS A 274 -13.98 -16.55 15.78
C HIS A 274 -12.79 -15.59 15.80
N THR A 275 -11.60 -16.07 15.45
CA THR A 275 -10.39 -15.26 15.34
C THR A 275 -10.56 -14.16 14.29
N ASN A 276 -11.04 -14.51 13.10
CA ASN A 276 -11.32 -13.57 12.03
C ASN A 276 -12.34 -12.50 12.47
N LYS A 277 -13.40 -12.92 13.16
CA LYS A 277 -14.41 -12.00 13.68
C LYS A 277 -13.86 -11.04 14.74
N VAL A 278 -13.10 -11.57 15.71
CA VAL A 278 -12.51 -10.76 16.79
C VAL A 278 -11.57 -9.69 16.24
N ILE A 279 -10.69 -10.07 15.31
CA ILE A 279 -9.71 -9.14 14.76
C ILE A 279 -10.37 -8.07 13.90
N ASN A 280 -11.35 -8.44 13.07
CA ASN A 280 -12.03 -7.48 12.21
C ASN A 280 -13.14 -6.70 12.94
N GLY A 281 -13.73 -7.26 13.99
CA GLY A 281 -14.81 -6.63 14.76
C GLY A 281 -14.36 -5.69 15.88
N ASN A 282 -13.07 -5.53 16.12
CA ASN A 282 -12.51 -4.61 17.11
C ASN A 282 -11.52 -3.61 16.51
N VAL A 283 -11.68 -3.33 15.22
CA VAL A 283 -10.72 -2.52 14.45
C VAL A 283 -10.41 -1.19 15.12
N SER A 284 -11.42 -0.43 15.54
CA SER A 284 -11.22 0.89 16.18
C SER A 284 -10.46 0.79 17.51
N ARG A 285 -10.70 -0.27 18.29
CA ARG A 285 -10.03 -0.49 19.57
C ARG A 285 -8.62 -1.00 19.36
N LEU A 286 -8.40 -1.89 18.38
CA LEU A 286 -7.10 -2.40 18.01
C LEU A 286 -6.25 -1.32 17.33
N GLN A 287 -6.83 -0.49 16.47
CA GLN A 287 -6.14 0.66 15.88
C GLN A 287 -5.62 1.61 16.96
N ARG A 288 -6.42 1.95 17.98
CA ARG A 288 -5.93 2.74 19.11
C ARG A 288 -4.76 2.09 19.82
N LEU A 289 -4.78 0.76 19.93
CA LEU A 289 -3.67 0.01 20.52
C LEU A 289 -2.38 0.13 19.69
N PHE A 290 -2.49 0.08 18.36
CA PHE A 290 -1.34 0.10 17.44
C PHE A 290 -0.87 1.53 17.08
N MET A 291 -1.80 2.46 16.82
CA MET A 291 -1.49 3.75 16.19
C MET A 291 -1.14 4.86 17.19
N SER A 292 -1.70 4.86 18.38
CA SER A 292 -1.57 6.00 19.32
C SER A 292 -0.14 6.38 19.72
N SER A 293 0.82 5.47 19.61
CA SER A 293 2.25 5.76 19.89
C SER A 293 3.04 6.10 18.64
N TYR A 294 2.64 5.57 17.47
CA TYR A 294 3.27 5.84 16.19
C TYR A 294 2.96 7.26 15.70
N ASP A 295 1.72 7.70 15.80
CA ASP A 295 1.32 9.06 15.41
C ASP A 295 2.07 10.14 16.19
N SER A 296 2.31 9.91 17.49
CA SER A 296 3.11 10.81 18.29
C SER A 296 4.58 10.87 17.83
N LEU A 297 5.19 9.72 17.51
CA LEU A 297 6.58 9.65 17.02
C LEU A 297 6.72 10.26 15.63
N MET A 298 5.78 10.01 14.73
CA MET A 298 5.80 10.53 13.36
C MET A 298 5.50 12.03 13.30
N THR A 299 4.67 12.55 14.19
CA THR A 299 4.36 13.99 14.27
C THR A 299 5.45 14.79 14.94
N THR A 300 6.09 14.26 15.98
CA THR A 300 7.20 14.95 16.68
C THR A 300 8.53 14.84 15.94
N GLY A 301 8.68 13.84 15.07
CA GLY A 301 9.92 13.53 14.36
C GLY A 301 10.93 12.77 15.22
N THR A 302 11.81 12.02 14.57
CA THR A 302 12.82 11.17 15.23
C THR A 302 14.20 11.82 15.28
N ASP A 303 14.36 13.01 14.72
CA ASP A 303 15.65 13.71 14.57
C ASP A 303 16.25 14.30 15.85
N GLY A 304 15.51 14.24 16.97
CA GLY A 304 16.01 14.55 18.32
C GLY A 304 16.46 13.32 19.12
N TRP A 305 16.37 12.10 18.55
CA TRP A 305 16.64 10.85 19.25
C TRP A 305 17.95 10.23 18.80
N SER A 306 18.72 9.71 19.72
CA SER A 306 19.77 8.73 19.41
C SER A 306 19.14 7.36 19.09
N ALA A 307 19.89 6.49 18.40
CA ALA A 307 19.44 5.14 18.11
C ALA A 307 19.10 4.34 19.40
N ALA A 308 19.90 4.53 20.46
CA ALA A 308 19.68 3.86 21.74
C ALA A 308 18.40 4.33 22.46
N GLU A 309 18.14 5.64 22.50
CA GLU A 309 16.91 6.19 23.10
C GLU A 309 15.67 5.73 22.32
N TYR A 310 15.78 5.69 20.99
CA TYR A 310 14.69 5.21 20.13
C TYR A 310 14.43 3.71 20.34
N ALA A 311 15.48 2.88 20.45
CA ALA A 311 15.36 1.46 20.76
C ALA A 311 14.67 1.24 22.12
N ALA A 312 15.07 1.98 23.15
CA ALA A 312 14.45 1.90 24.48
C ALA A 312 12.96 2.28 24.43
N LEU A 313 12.61 3.30 23.67
CA LEU A 313 11.21 3.70 23.49
C LEU A 313 10.38 2.61 22.78
N ILE A 314 10.91 2.03 21.69
CA ILE A 314 10.25 0.93 20.99
C ILE A 314 10.05 -0.25 21.93
N SER A 315 11.08 -0.68 22.64
CA SER A 315 11.03 -1.81 23.59
C SER A 315 9.99 -1.58 24.68
N LYS A 316 9.98 -0.40 25.30
CA LYS A 316 8.98 -0.02 26.31
C LYS A 316 7.56 -0.07 25.73
N THR A 317 7.34 0.57 24.58
CA THR A 317 6.04 0.62 23.91
C THR A 317 5.54 -0.78 23.54
N LEU A 318 6.41 -1.63 23.01
CA LEU A 318 6.08 -3.00 22.65
C LEU A 318 5.67 -3.82 23.89
N LYS A 319 6.41 -3.71 24.99
CA LYS A 319 6.08 -4.38 26.26
C LYS A 319 4.70 -3.96 26.76
N GLU A 320 4.46 -2.64 26.89
CA GLU A 320 3.16 -2.11 27.37
C GLU A 320 1.98 -2.60 26.50
N LYS A 321 2.17 -2.62 25.18
CA LYS A 321 1.13 -3.07 24.25
C LYS A 321 0.92 -4.58 24.28
N LYS A 322 1.96 -5.40 24.44
CA LYS A 322 1.83 -6.85 24.65
C LYS A 322 1.07 -7.15 25.96
N GLU A 323 1.34 -6.43 27.03
CA GLU A 323 0.60 -6.53 28.30
C GLU A 323 -0.88 -6.15 28.10
N ALA A 324 -1.17 -5.10 27.34
CA ALA A 324 -2.54 -4.71 27.00
C ALA A 324 -3.27 -5.81 26.19
N VAL A 325 -2.61 -6.41 25.20
CA VAL A 325 -3.18 -7.55 24.45
C VAL A 325 -3.45 -8.75 25.39
N ASN A 326 -2.51 -9.05 26.29
CA ASN A 326 -2.69 -10.17 27.24
C ASN A 326 -3.88 -9.96 28.19
N SER A 327 -4.12 -8.74 28.61
CA SER A 327 -5.25 -8.37 29.50
C SER A 327 -6.60 -8.23 28.78
N PHE A 328 -6.60 -8.22 27.45
CA PHE A 328 -7.82 -8.02 26.67
C PHE A 328 -8.74 -9.23 26.74
N LYS A 329 -9.96 -9.04 27.27
CA LYS A 329 -10.97 -10.09 27.37
C LYS A 329 -11.67 -10.34 26.04
N GLY A 330 -12.02 -11.60 25.76
CA GLY A 330 -12.76 -11.97 24.55
C GLY A 330 -11.89 -12.16 23.30
N LEU A 331 -10.58 -12.38 23.46
CA LEU A 331 -9.70 -12.83 22.38
C LEU A 331 -9.57 -14.36 22.44
N THR A 332 -9.63 -15.01 21.27
CA THR A 332 -9.15 -16.39 21.13
C THR A 332 -7.63 -16.43 21.29
N ASP A 333 -7.06 -17.60 21.58
CA ASP A 333 -5.60 -17.75 21.68
C ASP A 333 -4.94 -17.43 20.33
N ALA A 334 -5.56 -17.83 19.21
CA ALA A 334 -5.12 -17.49 17.88
C ALA A 334 -5.10 -15.96 17.65
N ALA A 335 -6.18 -15.26 18.01
CA ALA A 335 -6.25 -13.80 17.88
C ALA A 335 -5.17 -13.11 18.73
N ARG A 336 -4.95 -13.58 19.95
CA ARG A 336 -3.91 -13.05 20.85
C ARG A 336 -2.52 -13.23 20.27
N ALA A 337 -2.22 -14.41 19.74
CA ALA A 337 -0.95 -14.70 19.07
C ALA A 337 -0.72 -13.80 17.85
N ILE A 338 -1.73 -13.65 16.98
CA ILE A 338 -1.68 -12.76 15.79
C ILE A 338 -1.39 -11.32 16.19
N LEU A 339 -2.10 -10.80 17.21
CA LEU A 339 -1.93 -9.42 17.65
C LEU A 339 -0.53 -9.18 18.22
N ARG A 340 0.00 -10.11 19.00
CA ARG A 340 1.38 -10.02 19.53
C ARG A 340 2.41 -10.05 18.42
N MET A 341 2.27 -10.93 17.43
CA MET A 341 3.15 -11.00 16.26
C MET A 341 3.10 -9.71 15.42
N ASN A 342 1.90 -9.14 15.25
CA ASN A 342 1.75 -7.87 14.53
C ASN A 342 2.44 -6.71 15.26
N LEU A 343 2.36 -6.66 16.59
CA LEU A 343 3.08 -5.67 17.41
C LEU A 343 4.60 -5.79 17.22
N GLU A 344 5.13 -7.00 17.24
CA GLU A 344 6.57 -7.24 17.05
C GLU A 344 7.02 -6.90 15.62
N SER A 345 6.23 -7.28 14.61
CA SER A 345 6.49 -6.90 13.22
C SER A 345 6.50 -5.38 13.03
N THR A 346 5.58 -4.67 13.70
CA THR A 346 5.51 -3.21 13.67
C THR A 346 6.73 -2.59 14.36
N ALA A 347 7.13 -3.12 15.51
CA ALA A 347 8.34 -2.65 16.22
C ALA A 347 9.61 -2.84 15.40
N LEU A 348 9.74 -3.98 14.69
CA LEU A 348 10.82 -4.20 13.73
C LEU A 348 10.79 -3.16 12.60
N GLY A 349 9.62 -2.91 12.04
CA GLY A 349 9.45 -1.88 11.00
C GLY A 349 9.93 -0.50 11.47
N TRP A 350 9.57 -0.08 12.68
CA TRP A 350 10.03 1.19 13.26
C TRP A 350 11.55 1.25 13.43
N GLN A 351 12.16 0.15 13.87
CA GLN A 351 13.61 0.06 13.97
C GLN A 351 14.28 0.34 12.63
N TYR A 352 13.78 -0.27 11.57
CA TYR A 352 14.35 -0.11 10.23
C TYR A 352 14.07 1.26 9.61
N ASP A 353 12.93 1.85 9.91
CA ASP A 353 12.57 3.17 9.40
C ASP A 353 13.23 4.33 10.15
N PHE A 354 13.97 4.07 11.24
CA PHE A 354 14.57 5.10 12.08
C PHE A 354 15.43 6.08 11.27
N SER A 355 16.44 5.59 10.57
CA SER A 355 17.36 6.43 9.79
C SER A 355 16.63 7.26 8.74
N ARG A 356 15.70 6.65 8.02
CA ARG A 356 14.88 7.33 7.03
C ARG A 356 13.95 8.38 7.64
N SER A 357 13.29 8.04 8.72
CA SER A 357 12.38 8.96 9.44
C SER A 357 13.15 10.14 10.04
N TRP A 358 14.36 9.90 10.55
CA TRP A 358 15.27 10.91 11.06
C TRP A 358 15.70 11.89 9.96
N GLU A 359 16.16 11.38 8.82
CA GLU A 359 16.54 12.18 7.65
C GLU A 359 15.35 13.04 7.18
N GLN A 360 14.18 12.43 7.01
CA GLN A 360 12.98 13.14 6.58
C GLN A 360 12.50 14.21 7.57
N ALA A 361 12.65 13.97 8.88
CA ALA A 361 12.30 14.97 9.89
C ALA A 361 13.26 16.19 9.81
N LYS A 362 14.55 15.97 9.61
CA LYS A 362 15.52 17.06 9.38
C LYS A 362 15.19 17.86 8.12
N ILE A 363 14.88 17.18 7.02
CA ILE A 363 14.51 17.83 5.75
C ILE A 363 13.24 18.67 5.92
N ARG A 364 12.20 18.14 6.57
CA ARG A 364 10.96 18.90 6.82
C ARG A 364 11.19 20.15 7.65
N ARG A 365 12.01 20.07 8.71
CA ARG A 365 12.32 21.22 9.59
C ARG A 365 13.18 22.29 8.91
N ALA A 366 13.99 21.92 7.94
CA ALA A 366 14.82 22.85 7.17
C ALA A 366 14.01 23.72 6.20
N ASN A 367 12.70 23.45 6.00
CA ASN A 367 11.80 24.22 5.13
C ASN A 367 12.38 24.47 3.74
N ILE A 368 12.94 23.43 3.14
CA ILE A 368 13.62 23.46 1.83
C ILE A 368 12.63 23.80 0.71
N LYS A 369 13.04 24.70 -0.17
CA LYS A 369 12.21 25.18 -1.27
C LYS A 369 12.72 24.77 -2.67
N THR A 370 13.99 24.37 -2.75
CA THR A 370 14.62 24.02 -4.02
C THR A 370 15.31 22.66 -3.98
N ALA A 371 15.46 22.03 -5.14
CA ALA A 371 16.19 20.78 -5.26
C ALA A 371 17.68 20.93 -4.90
N ALA A 372 18.29 22.08 -5.15
CA ALA A 372 19.68 22.37 -4.80
C ALA A 372 19.89 22.42 -3.27
N GLU A 373 19.01 23.12 -2.55
CA GLU A 373 19.01 23.16 -1.08
C GLU A 373 18.80 21.75 -0.47
N TYR A 374 17.94 20.93 -1.10
CA TYR A 374 17.73 19.55 -0.69
C TYR A 374 19.02 18.72 -0.80
N GLU A 375 19.71 18.78 -1.94
CA GLU A 375 20.94 18.03 -2.16
C GLU A 375 22.09 18.52 -1.25
N GLU A 376 22.19 19.82 -1.00
CA GLU A 376 23.18 20.39 -0.10
C GLU A 376 22.95 19.93 1.35
N LEU A 377 21.69 20.04 1.83
CA LEU A 377 21.34 19.55 3.16
C LEU A 377 21.63 18.04 3.29
N ARG A 378 21.17 17.23 2.34
CA ARG A 378 21.35 15.79 2.37
C ARG A 378 22.81 15.37 2.45
N LYS A 379 23.71 16.05 1.74
CA LYS A 379 25.16 15.83 1.80
C LYS A 379 25.76 16.20 3.17
N SER A 380 25.18 17.19 3.86
CA SER A 380 25.64 17.63 5.17
C SER A 380 25.11 16.81 6.34
N LEU A 381 24.05 16.00 6.11
CA LEU A 381 23.43 15.19 7.16
C LEU A 381 24.28 13.97 7.50
N ASN A 382 24.68 13.87 8.77
CA ASN A 382 25.22 12.64 9.33
C ASN A 382 24.05 11.80 9.89
N VAL A 383 23.40 11.02 9.01
CA VAL A 383 22.23 10.23 9.37
C VAL A 383 22.64 9.08 10.28
N PRO A 384 22.11 8.99 11.51
CA PRO A 384 22.45 7.90 12.41
C PRO A 384 21.90 6.57 11.88
N HIS A 385 22.73 5.53 11.94
CA HIS A 385 22.30 4.17 11.67
C HIS A 385 21.79 3.51 12.95
N PHE A 386 20.76 2.67 12.78
CA PHE A 386 20.21 1.92 13.90
C PHE A 386 20.98 0.60 14.06
N ASP A 387 22.06 0.62 14.83
CA ASP A 387 22.94 -0.54 15.07
C ASP A 387 22.58 -1.29 16.36
N ALA A 388 21.68 -0.73 17.18
CA ALA A 388 21.30 -1.32 18.46
C ALA A 388 20.22 -2.39 18.26
N PRO A 389 20.38 -3.63 18.75
CA PRO A 389 19.29 -4.57 18.84
C PRO A 389 18.21 -4.06 19.80
N LEU A 390 16.96 -4.45 19.61
CA LEU A 390 15.90 -4.24 20.60
C LEU A 390 16.21 -5.10 21.83
N THR A 391 16.89 -4.54 22.83
CA THR A 391 17.55 -5.29 23.92
C THR A 391 16.59 -5.91 24.93
N ASP A 392 15.37 -5.36 25.09
CA ASP A 392 14.41 -5.83 26.10
C ASP A 392 13.28 -6.72 25.51
N VAL A 393 13.40 -7.10 24.25
CA VAL A 393 12.45 -7.92 23.53
C VAL A 393 13.15 -9.19 23.06
N THR A 394 13.70 -9.94 24.00
CA THR A 394 14.22 -11.28 23.75
C THR A 394 13.44 -12.30 24.59
N PRO A 395 12.99 -13.38 23.95
CA PRO A 395 13.00 -13.61 22.51
C PRO A 395 11.85 -12.86 21.80
N MET A 396 12.05 -12.36 20.60
CA MET A 396 10.93 -11.92 19.76
C MET A 396 10.11 -13.14 19.38
N GLU A 397 8.94 -13.27 19.97
CA GLU A 397 8.07 -14.43 19.77
C GLU A 397 7.76 -14.67 18.30
N LEU A 398 7.65 -13.59 17.50
CA LEU A 398 7.47 -13.67 16.06
C LEU A 398 8.57 -14.47 15.37
N LEU A 399 9.84 -14.23 15.71
CA LEU A 399 10.97 -14.84 15.01
C LEU A 399 11.30 -16.24 15.51
N GLU A 400 10.86 -16.58 16.72
CA GLU A 400 11.08 -17.89 17.35
C GLU A 400 9.86 -18.81 17.22
N SER A 401 8.67 -18.23 16.96
CA SER A 401 7.44 -18.99 16.90
C SER A 401 7.31 -19.78 15.60
N ASP A 402 6.65 -20.92 15.67
CA ASP A 402 6.24 -21.70 14.50
C ASP A 402 5.16 -21.00 13.65
N TYR A 403 4.75 -19.80 14.04
CA TYR A 403 3.69 -19.02 13.38
C TYR A 403 4.22 -17.79 12.63
N ALA A 404 5.52 -17.61 12.54
CA ALA A 404 6.16 -16.40 11.97
C ALA A 404 5.76 -16.13 10.52
N MET A 405 5.34 -17.14 9.77
CA MET A 405 4.89 -17.00 8.38
C MET A 405 3.51 -16.35 8.24
N PHE A 406 2.67 -16.30 9.29
CA PHE A 406 1.36 -15.64 9.21
C PHE A 406 1.43 -14.14 8.95
N GLY A 407 2.52 -13.51 9.28
CA GLY A 407 2.73 -12.07 9.06
C GLY A 407 3.76 -11.80 7.97
N ASN A 408 3.83 -10.55 7.51
CA ASN A 408 4.93 -10.08 6.67
C ASN A 408 6.26 -9.95 7.43
N GLY A 409 6.33 -10.41 8.68
CA GLY A 409 7.44 -10.20 9.60
C GLY A 409 8.75 -10.81 9.14
N LEU A 410 8.73 -12.05 8.62
CA LEU A 410 9.95 -12.68 8.09
C LEU A 410 10.45 -12.00 6.83
N SER A 411 9.55 -11.62 5.93
CA SER A 411 9.90 -10.88 4.71
C SER A 411 10.48 -9.50 5.04
N SER A 412 9.97 -8.84 6.06
CA SER A 412 10.50 -7.56 6.55
C SER A 412 11.86 -7.72 7.21
N ALA A 413 12.06 -8.74 8.05
CA ALA A 413 13.32 -9.00 8.73
C ALA A 413 14.51 -9.18 7.77
N TYR A 414 14.26 -9.76 6.57
CA TYR A 414 15.29 -9.95 5.53
C TYR A 414 15.43 -8.80 4.54
N SER A 415 14.47 -7.89 4.51
CA SER A 415 14.48 -6.76 3.55
C SER A 415 15.46 -5.67 3.93
N TYR A 416 15.96 -5.68 5.16
CA TYR A 416 16.75 -4.60 5.72
C TYR A 416 18.19 -5.05 6.03
N SER A 417 19.13 -4.13 5.91
CA SER A 417 20.57 -4.36 6.00
C SER A 417 21.10 -4.77 7.40
N THR A 418 20.26 -4.78 8.40
CA THR A 418 20.64 -5.17 9.77
C THR A 418 20.32 -6.65 9.96
N PRO A 419 21.27 -7.51 10.34
CA PRO A 419 21.02 -8.92 10.56
C PRO A 419 20.12 -9.11 11.79
N VAL A 420 18.85 -9.41 11.53
CA VAL A 420 17.94 -9.89 12.57
C VAL A 420 18.27 -11.34 12.86
N VAL A 421 18.59 -11.66 14.10
CA VAL A 421 18.88 -13.04 14.51
C VAL A 421 17.57 -13.81 14.58
N ILE A 422 17.32 -14.67 13.60
CA ILE A 422 16.20 -15.61 13.60
C ILE A 422 16.70 -16.91 14.22
N ASN A 423 16.31 -17.18 15.47
CA ASN A 423 16.77 -18.37 16.20
C ASN A 423 16.08 -19.66 15.73
N ASN A 424 14.82 -19.59 15.30
CA ASN A 424 14.11 -20.75 14.75
C ASN A 424 14.73 -21.21 13.44
N ALA A 425 15.23 -22.46 13.42
CA ALA A 425 15.94 -23.01 12.26
C ALA A 425 15.08 -23.08 10.98
N TYR A 426 13.79 -23.39 11.10
CA TYR A 426 12.87 -23.43 9.98
C TYR A 426 12.62 -22.03 9.42
N ASN A 427 12.35 -21.05 10.29
CA ASN A 427 12.12 -19.68 9.88
C ASN A 427 13.34 -19.06 9.17
N ARG A 428 14.57 -19.42 9.60
CA ARG A 428 15.78 -19.03 8.86
C ARG A 428 15.78 -19.57 7.44
N GLN A 429 15.47 -20.86 7.26
CA GLN A 429 15.39 -21.45 5.92
C GLN A 429 14.32 -20.78 5.06
N VAL A 430 13.11 -20.56 5.61
CA VAL A 430 12.03 -19.85 4.90
C VAL A 430 12.47 -18.46 4.46
N ALA A 431 13.05 -17.68 5.36
CA ALA A 431 13.49 -16.31 5.08
C ALA A 431 14.61 -16.30 4.02
N THR A 432 15.56 -17.23 4.08
CA THR A 432 16.62 -17.39 3.08
C THR A 432 16.04 -17.76 1.71
N VAL A 433 15.16 -18.76 1.67
CA VAL A 433 14.49 -19.20 0.43
C VAL A 433 13.63 -18.09 -0.16
N GLU A 434 12.85 -17.38 0.66
CA GLU A 434 12.03 -16.26 0.19
C GLU A 434 12.88 -15.13 -0.39
N ALA A 435 13.98 -14.76 0.27
CA ALA A 435 14.89 -13.74 -0.23
C ALA A 435 15.53 -14.16 -1.57
N PHE A 436 15.91 -15.42 -1.70
CA PHE A 436 16.42 -15.98 -2.96
C PHE A 436 15.35 -15.99 -4.07
N LEU A 437 14.16 -16.51 -3.81
CA LEU A 437 13.08 -16.55 -4.80
C LEU A 437 12.66 -15.15 -5.27
N LYS A 438 12.67 -14.16 -4.37
CA LYS A 438 12.40 -12.75 -4.71
C LYS A 438 13.59 -12.05 -5.39
N GLY A 439 14.73 -12.75 -5.51
CA GLY A 439 15.95 -12.23 -6.13
C GLY A 439 16.58 -11.09 -5.32
N ARG A 440 16.51 -11.14 -4.00
CA ARG A 440 17.18 -10.20 -3.09
C ARG A 440 18.58 -10.63 -2.74
N ILE A 441 18.84 -11.94 -2.74
CA ILE A 441 20.12 -12.56 -2.47
C ILE A 441 20.40 -13.64 -3.53
N SER A 442 21.69 -13.95 -3.72
CA SER A 442 22.15 -15.16 -4.41
C SER A 442 22.52 -16.22 -3.37
N LEU A 443 22.27 -17.48 -3.68
CA LEU A 443 22.70 -18.61 -2.84
C LEU A 443 23.95 -19.26 -3.43
N ASP A 444 25.02 -19.29 -2.63
CA ASP A 444 26.15 -20.17 -2.89
C ASP A 444 25.88 -21.60 -2.37
N ALA A 445 26.77 -22.54 -2.69
CA ALA A 445 26.59 -23.93 -2.29
C ALA A 445 26.55 -24.14 -0.76
N ALA A 446 27.26 -23.31 0.01
CA ALA A 446 27.30 -23.41 1.45
C ALA A 446 25.97 -22.92 2.06
N ALA A 447 25.43 -21.78 1.58
CA ALA A 447 24.14 -21.28 1.99
C ALA A 447 23.00 -22.22 1.61
N GLU A 448 23.05 -22.80 0.37
CA GLU A 448 22.05 -23.76 -0.09
C GLU A 448 22.03 -25.04 0.76
N ALA A 449 23.21 -25.54 1.19
CA ALA A 449 23.33 -26.70 2.06
C ALA A 449 22.68 -26.51 3.45
N THR A 450 22.41 -25.27 3.88
CA THR A 450 21.67 -24.98 5.13
C THR A 450 20.17 -25.20 5.01
N ILE A 451 19.65 -25.34 3.77
CA ILE A 451 18.23 -25.54 3.49
C ILE A 451 17.95 -27.05 3.53
N THR A 452 17.56 -27.54 4.71
CA THR A 452 17.35 -28.97 4.96
C THR A 452 15.90 -29.43 4.83
N ASP A 453 14.94 -28.48 4.83
CA ASP A 453 13.53 -28.80 4.60
C ASP A 453 13.31 -29.19 3.13
N PRO A 454 12.76 -30.41 2.85
CA PRO A 454 12.65 -30.92 1.47
C PRO A 454 11.77 -30.04 0.56
N ALA A 455 10.71 -29.46 1.12
CA ALA A 455 9.80 -28.63 0.34
C ALA A 455 10.44 -27.28 -0.03
N LEU A 456 11.19 -26.68 0.90
CA LEU A 456 11.95 -25.45 0.66
C LEU A 456 13.12 -25.70 -0.31
N SER A 457 13.84 -26.81 -0.18
CA SER A 457 14.89 -27.21 -1.14
C SER A 457 14.33 -27.40 -2.55
N SER A 458 13.13 -27.98 -2.66
CA SER A 458 12.46 -28.14 -3.96
C SER A 458 12.13 -26.80 -4.63
N LEU A 459 11.77 -25.76 -3.85
CA LEU A 459 11.57 -24.42 -4.39
C LEU A 459 12.86 -23.82 -4.96
N VAL A 460 13.97 -23.99 -4.25
CA VAL A 460 15.29 -23.53 -4.72
C VAL A 460 15.67 -24.24 -6.03
N ALA A 461 15.55 -25.57 -6.05
CA ALA A 461 15.83 -26.37 -7.24
C ALA A 461 14.94 -25.96 -8.43
N GLY A 462 13.65 -25.72 -8.20
CA GLY A 462 12.71 -25.23 -9.21
C GLY A 462 13.09 -23.86 -9.79
N LYS A 463 13.55 -22.93 -8.96
CA LYS A 463 14.07 -21.61 -9.40
C LYS A 463 15.34 -21.79 -10.24
N ARG A 464 16.29 -22.61 -9.78
CA ARG A 464 17.52 -22.91 -10.52
C ARG A 464 17.24 -23.49 -11.91
N ALA A 465 16.30 -24.43 -12.01
CA ALA A 465 15.90 -25.02 -13.29
C ALA A 465 15.33 -23.96 -14.25
N LYS A 466 14.46 -23.07 -13.75
CA LYS A 466 13.91 -21.94 -14.53
C LYS A 466 15.01 -20.97 -15.00
N ASP A 467 15.95 -20.64 -14.13
CA ASP A 467 17.06 -19.74 -14.46
C ASP A 467 17.96 -20.35 -15.55
N LYS A 468 18.25 -21.65 -15.46
CA LYS A 468 18.99 -22.38 -16.48
C LYS A 468 18.25 -22.38 -17.83
N GLN A 469 16.94 -22.64 -17.82
CA GLN A 469 16.14 -22.60 -19.04
C GLN A 469 16.15 -21.18 -19.66
N LEU A 470 16.05 -20.14 -18.84
CA LEU A 470 16.15 -18.76 -19.30
C LEU A 470 17.51 -18.44 -19.90
N GLN A 471 18.60 -18.90 -19.29
CA GLN A 471 19.96 -18.75 -19.89
C GLN A 471 20.05 -19.38 -21.26
N GLU A 472 19.57 -20.61 -21.42
CA GLU A 472 19.55 -21.31 -22.69
C GLU A 472 18.67 -20.60 -23.74
N GLU A 473 17.56 -20.01 -23.34
CA GLU A 473 16.69 -19.22 -24.21
C GLU A 473 17.38 -17.94 -24.67
N LEU A 474 17.99 -17.18 -23.75
CA LEU A 474 18.71 -15.94 -24.06
C LEU A 474 19.89 -16.23 -25.02
N ALA A 475 20.64 -17.29 -24.78
CA ALA A 475 21.73 -17.68 -25.65
C ALA A 475 21.28 -17.98 -27.10
N ARG A 476 20.05 -18.48 -27.29
CA ARG A 476 19.46 -18.73 -28.62
C ARG A 476 18.96 -17.48 -29.32
N ARG A 477 18.62 -16.43 -28.62
CA ARG A 477 18.08 -15.18 -29.21
C ARG A 477 19.10 -14.39 -30.02
N GLY A 478 20.39 -14.46 -29.67
CA GLY A 478 21.48 -13.82 -30.39
C GLY A 478 21.56 -12.30 -30.30
N ASN A 479 20.77 -11.66 -29.39
CA ASN A 479 20.79 -10.23 -29.16
C ASN A 479 21.12 -9.82 -27.69
N VAL A 480 21.27 -10.81 -26.83
CA VAL A 480 21.66 -10.64 -25.42
C VAL A 480 22.83 -11.60 -25.16
N PHE A 481 23.97 -11.03 -24.85
CA PHE A 481 25.18 -11.81 -24.57
C PHE A 481 25.61 -11.53 -23.13
N PHE A 482 25.87 -12.58 -22.37
CA PHE A 482 26.35 -12.41 -21.00
C PHE A 482 27.71 -13.08 -20.83
N HIS A 483 28.59 -12.39 -20.12
CA HIS A 483 30.00 -12.73 -19.99
C HIS A 483 30.39 -12.77 -18.51
N LYS A 484 31.28 -13.69 -18.18
CA LYS A 484 31.99 -13.79 -16.91
C LYS A 484 33.47 -13.55 -17.12
N LEU A 485 34.08 -12.80 -16.25
CA LEU A 485 35.51 -12.45 -16.28
C LEU A 485 36.16 -12.73 -14.92
N ASP A 486 35.77 -13.85 -14.28
CA ASP A 486 36.15 -14.16 -12.90
C ASP A 486 37.70 -14.26 -12.73
N ASP A 487 38.42 -14.69 -13.76
CA ASP A 487 39.89 -14.86 -13.76
C ASP A 487 40.66 -13.59 -14.16
N VAL A 488 39.96 -12.47 -14.50
CA VAL A 488 40.61 -11.23 -14.93
C VAL A 488 40.86 -10.33 -13.70
N LYS A 489 42.07 -9.79 -13.59
CA LYS A 489 42.39 -8.87 -12.50
C LYS A 489 41.53 -7.60 -12.55
N PRO A 490 41.17 -7.03 -11.43
CA PRO A 490 40.32 -5.80 -11.39
C PRO A 490 40.86 -4.68 -12.30
N ALA A 491 42.16 -4.43 -12.30
CA ALA A 491 42.80 -3.38 -13.10
C ALA A 491 42.70 -3.61 -14.62
N ASP A 492 42.53 -4.83 -15.07
CA ASP A 492 42.57 -5.22 -16.49
C ASP A 492 41.14 -5.40 -17.07
N ILE A 493 40.11 -5.35 -16.23
CA ILE A 493 38.74 -5.69 -16.62
C ILE A 493 38.25 -4.85 -17.81
N LEU A 494 38.31 -3.52 -17.70
CA LEU A 494 37.75 -2.67 -18.74
C LEU A 494 38.58 -2.74 -20.04
N ALA A 495 39.91 -2.84 -19.93
CA ALA A 495 40.77 -3.06 -21.08
C ALA A 495 40.42 -4.39 -21.79
N THR A 496 40.17 -5.46 -21.01
CA THR A 496 39.72 -6.76 -21.55
C THR A 496 38.39 -6.67 -22.27
N ILE A 497 37.44 -5.89 -21.71
CA ILE A 497 36.14 -5.65 -22.35
C ILE A 497 36.31 -4.86 -23.65
N LEU A 498 37.03 -3.74 -23.63
CA LEU A 498 37.22 -2.88 -24.79
C LEU A 498 38.00 -3.58 -25.92
N ASP A 499 39.01 -4.37 -25.59
CA ASP A 499 39.79 -5.15 -26.57
C ASP A 499 38.94 -6.08 -27.45
N LYS A 500 37.84 -6.59 -26.90
CA LYS A 500 36.87 -7.41 -27.65
C LYS A 500 36.16 -6.63 -28.75
N TYR A 501 36.06 -5.30 -28.61
CA TYR A 501 35.29 -4.43 -29.52
C TYR A 501 36.17 -3.42 -30.24
N LYS A 502 37.47 -3.71 -30.42
CA LYS A 502 38.39 -2.84 -31.20
C LYS A 502 37.84 -2.46 -32.56
N GLY A 503 37.96 -1.19 -32.90
CA GLY A 503 37.42 -0.61 -34.13
C GLY A 503 35.97 -0.21 -34.06
N LYS A 504 35.31 -0.34 -32.91
CA LYS A 504 33.93 0.11 -32.66
C LYS A 504 33.89 1.12 -31.53
N ALA A 505 32.93 2.05 -31.59
CA ALA A 505 32.59 2.84 -30.43
C ALA A 505 31.90 1.95 -29.37
N VAL A 506 32.21 2.16 -28.09
CA VAL A 506 31.65 1.34 -26.99
C VAL A 506 30.93 2.25 -25.99
N VAL A 507 29.66 1.99 -25.79
CA VAL A 507 28.85 2.65 -24.75
C VAL A 507 28.74 1.73 -23.55
N VAL A 508 29.36 2.09 -22.44
CA VAL A 508 29.29 1.35 -21.19
C VAL A 508 28.24 1.97 -20.28
N ASP A 509 27.27 1.17 -19.83
CA ASP A 509 26.26 1.52 -18.82
C ASP A 509 26.55 0.76 -17.54
N ILE A 510 26.97 1.47 -16.48
CA ILE A 510 27.20 0.91 -15.16
C ILE A 510 25.89 1.04 -14.38
N TRP A 511 25.30 -0.10 -14.01
CA TRP A 511 23.96 -0.16 -13.50
C TRP A 511 23.75 -1.21 -12.39
N ALA A 512 22.54 -1.24 -11.79
CA ALA A 512 22.14 -2.31 -10.89
C ALA A 512 20.64 -2.62 -11.00
N THR A 513 20.24 -3.85 -10.64
CA THR A 513 18.85 -4.33 -10.71
C THR A 513 17.87 -3.55 -9.82
N TRP A 514 18.35 -2.97 -8.74
CA TRP A 514 17.58 -2.15 -7.82
C TRP A 514 17.49 -0.68 -8.24
N CYS A 515 18.30 -0.22 -9.21
CA CYS A 515 18.39 1.15 -9.66
C CYS A 515 17.18 1.55 -10.53
N GLY A 516 16.27 2.34 -10.00
CA GLY A 516 15.09 2.84 -10.72
C GLY A 516 15.44 3.70 -11.94
N PRO A 517 16.30 4.73 -11.81
CA PRO A 517 16.77 5.53 -12.95
C PRO A 517 17.45 4.71 -14.05
N CYS A 518 18.26 3.69 -13.71
CA CYS A 518 18.89 2.80 -14.70
C CYS A 518 17.84 2.09 -15.57
N LYS A 519 16.82 1.51 -14.92
CA LYS A 519 15.70 0.83 -15.61
C LYS A 519 14.93 1.76 -16.53
N ALA A 520 14.74 3.01 -16.13
CA ALA A 520 14.14 4.04 -16.97
C ALA A 520 15.05 4.41 -18.16
N GLY A 521 16.37 4.48 -17.93
CA GLY A 521 17.39 4.70 -18.95
C GLY A 521 17.38 3.61 -20.03
N HIS A 522 17.36 2.35 -19.64
CA HIS A 522 17.29 1.22 -20.58
C HIS A 522 16.06 1.29 -21.48
N LYS A 523 14.89 1.63 -20.94
CA LYS A 523 13.66 1.80 -21.75
C LYS A 523 13.78 2.98 -22.72
N ARG A 524 14.33 4.10 -22.27
CA ARG A 524 14.48 5.30 -23.07
C ARG A 524 15.47 5.13 -24.21
N MET A 525 16.57 4.40 -24.00
CA MET A 525 17.60 4.18 -25.02
C MET A 525 17.20 3.19 -26.13
N LYS A 526 16.08 2.46 -26.01
CA LYS A 526 15.65 1.52 -27.05
C LYS A 526 15.53 2.14 -28.46
N PRO A 527 14.88 3.29 -28.66
CA PRO A 527 14.81 3.95 -29.97
C PRO A 527 16.21 4.33 -30.49
N LEU A 528 17.08 4.89 -29.64
CA LEU A 528 18.44 5.27 -30.01
C LEU A 528 19.25 4.04 -30.50
N LYS A 529 19.11 2.90 -29.83
CA LYS A 529 19.78 1.64 -30.25
C LYS A 529 19.27 1.15 -31.61
N GLU A 530 17.97 1.31 -31.88
CA GLU A 530 17.40 0.96 -33.18
C GLU A 530 17.93 1.90 -34.28
N ASP A 531 18.05 3.20 -34.00
CA ASP A 531 18.63 4.17 -34.93
C ASP A 531 20.09 3.88 -35.27
N LEU A 532 20.85 3.36 -34.29
CA LEU A 532 22.29 3.07 -34.41
C LEU A 532 22.61 1.60 -34.77
N LYS A 533 21.62 0.79 -35.08
CA LYS A 533 21.83 -0.67 -35.30
C LYS A 533 22.75 -1.03 -36.46
N ASN A 534 22.94 -0.11 -37.41
CA ASN A 534 23.82 -0.30 -38.57
C ASN A 534 25.19 0.38 -38.40
N GLU A 535 25.42 1.05 -37.27
CA GLU A 535 26.65 1.73 -36.95
C GLU A 535 27.62 0.80 -36.20
N ASP A 536 28.91 1.10 -36.27
CA ASP A 536 29.96 0.37 -35.54
C ASP A 536 29.97 0.76 -34.05
N VAL A 537 28.84 0.55 -33.37
CA VAL A 537 28.68 0.83 -31.93
C VAL A 537 28.23 -0.43 -31.16
N VAL A 538 28.77 -0.61 -29.96
CA VAL A 538 28.41 -1.70 -29.06
C VAL A 538 27.94 -1.13 -27.74
N PHE A 539 26.83 -1.68 -27.22
CA PHE A 539 26.32 -1.35 -25.92
C PHE A 539 26.71 -2.44 -24.90
N VAL A 540 27.48 -2.05 -23.92
CA VAL A 540 28.01 -2.87 -22.84
C VAL A 540 27.36 -2.47 -21.53
N TYR A 541 26.82 -3.44 -20.81
CA TYR A 541 26.17 -3.27 -19.52
C TYR A 541 26.96 -3.94 -18.42
N ILE A 542 27.41 -3.17 -17.43
CA ILE A 542 28.24 -3.65 -16.31
C ILE A 542 27.45 -3.58 -15.02
N THR A 543 27.41 -4.68 -14.28
CA THR A 543 26.85 -4.76 -12.93
C THR A 543 27.75 -5.61 -12.02
N GLY A 544 27.43 -5.64 -10.73
CA GLY A 544 28.16 -6.40 -9.71
C GLY A 544 27.23 -7.01 -8.66
N PRO A 545 27.78 -7.57 -7.56
CA PRO A 545 27.04 -8.39 -6.59
C PRO A 545 25.94 -7.69 -5.80
N THR A 546 25.81 -6.37 -5.87
CA THR A 546 24.64 -5.65 -5.35
C THR A 546 23.38 -5.92 -6.16
N SER A 547 23.54 -6.46 -7.40
CA SER A 547 22.48 -7.00 -8.24
C SER A 547 22.49 -8.52 -8.05
N PRO A 548 21.49 -9.14 -7.39
CA PRO A 548 21.44 -10.60 -7.31
C PRO A 548 21.44 -11.21 -8.71
N ALA A 549 22.29 -12.22 -8.93
CA ALA A 549 22.56 -12.78 -10.26
C ALA A 549 21.30 -13.28 -10.96
N GLU A 550 20.38 -13.87 -10.22
CA GLU A 550 19.11 -14.40 -10.73
C GLU A 550 18.19 -13.27 -11.20
N THR A 551 18.13 -12.16 -10.44
CA THR A 551 17.33 -10.98 -10.83
C THR A 551 17.97 -10.29 -12.04
N TRP A 552 19.29 -10.21 -12.08
CA TRP A 552 20.02 -9.68 -13.22
C TRP A 552 19.70 -10.48 -14.49
N LEU A 553 19.77 -11.80 -14.41
CA LEU A 553 19.47 -12.70 -15.53
C LEU A 553 18.06 -12.52 -16.08
N GLU A 554 17.06 -12.38 -15.20
CA GLU A 554 15.67 -12.09 -15.59
C GLU A 554 15.54 -10.74 -16.32
N MET A 555 16.29 -9.74 -15.87
CA MET A 555 16.18 -8.37 -16.40
C MET A 555 16.88 -8.17 -17.72
N ILE A 556 18.04 -8.78 -17.93
CA ILE A 556 18.83 -8.61 -19.16
C ILE A 556 18.10 -9.15 -20.40
N GLY A 557 17.17 -10.08 -20.24
CA GLY A 557 16.34 -10.59 -21.33
C GLY A 557 15.52 -9.52 -22.07
N GLY A 558 15.37 -8.32 -21.50
CA GLY A 558 14.72 -7.15 -22.10
C GLY A 558 15.69 -6.05 -22.54
N ILE A 559 17.01 -6.29 -22.47
CA ILE A 559 18.06 -5.28 -22.69
C ILE A 559 19.08 -5.86 -23.69
N ASP A 560 18.94 -5.55 -24.97
CA ASP A 560 19.87 -6.03 -26.01
C ASP A 560 21.29 -5.50 -25.78
N GLY A 561 22.29 -6.31 -26.01
CA GLY A 561 23.72 -5.96 -25.90
C GLY A 561 24.53 -6.94 -25.08
N ASP A 562 25.75 -6.54 -24.73
CA ASP A 562 26.72 -7.35 -24.01
C ASP A 562 26.71 -7.05 -22.52
N HIS A 563 26.45 -8.05 -21.70
CA HIS A 563 26.26 -7.94 -20.26
C HIS A 563 27.40 -8.58 -19.49
N TYR A 564 28.00 -7.84 -18.57
CA TYR A 564 29.09 -8.28 -17.71
C TYR A 564 28.64 -8.23 -16.24
N TYR A 565 28.66 -9.40 -15.61
CA TYR A 565 28.44 -9.53 -14.18
C TYR A 565 29.80 -9.72 -13.51
N LEU A 566 30.26 -8.68 -12.81
CA LEU A 566 31.59 -8.61 -12.24
C LEU A 566 31.62 -9.03 -10.77
N THR A 567 32.80 -9.44 -10.29
CA THR A 567 33.03 -9.64 -8.85
C THR A 567 32.96 -8.31 -8.09
N ARG A 568 32.88 -8.37 -6.77
CA ARG A 568 32.87 -7.16 -5.93
C ARG A 568 34.11 -6.29 -6.12
N GLU A 569 35.30 -6.94 -6.22
CA GLU A 569 36.57 -6.24 -6.40
C GLU A 569 36.65 -5.59 -7.78
N GLN A 570 36.27 -6.31 -8.82
CA GLN A 570 36.26 -5.82 -10.20
C GLN A 570 35.30 -4.65 -10.39
N TYR A 571 34.05 -4.77 -9.86
CA TYR A 571 33.05 -3.73 -9.97
C TYR A 571 33.46 -2.49 -9.17
N GLY A 572 33.99 -2.68 -7.94
CA GLY A 572 34.52 -1.59 -7.12
C GLY A 572 35.65 -0.84 -7.83
N HIS A 573 36.60 -1.58 -8.44
CA HIS A 573 37.70 -0.97 -9.19
C HIS A 573 37.22 -0.09 -10.35
N ILE A 574 36.20 -0.50 -11.10
CA ILE A 574 35.61 0.32 -12.17
C ILE A 574 34.96 1.58 -11.60
N LEU A 575 34.19 1.46 -10.50
CA LEU A 575 33.57 2.61 -9.87
C LEU A 575 34.62 3.64 -9.40
N ASP A 576 35.69 3.18 -8.79
CA ASP A 576 36.79 4.02 -8.31
C ASP A 576 37.56 4.67 -9.46
N THR A 577 37.93 3.90 -10.49
CA THR A 577 38.69 4.37 -11.66
C THR A 577 37.95 5.49 -12.40
N TYR A 578 36.64 5.35 -12.53
CA TYR A 578 35.80 6.34 -13.22
C TYR A 578 35.07 7.29 -12.24
N GLU A 579 35.47 7.31 -10.96
CA GLU A 579 34.89 8.19 -9.94
C GLU A 579 33.35 8.19 -10.01
N SER A 580 32.77 7.01 -10.16
CA SER A 580 31.32 6.81 -10.30
C SER A 580 30.67 6.90 -8.92
N GLN A 581 30.26 8.10 -8.52
CA GLN A 581 29.57 8.36 -7.23
C GLN A 581 28.09 7.94 -7.24
N GLY A 582 27.57 7.46 -8.35
CA GLY A 582 26.18 7.03 -8.49
C GLY A 582 25.92 6.30 -9.80
N ILE A 583 24.77 5.66 -9.88
CA ILE A 583 24.30 4.94 -11.07
C ILE A 583 22.93 5.43 -11.52
N PRO A 584 22.63 5.44 -12.86
CA PRO A 584 23.50 4.95 -13.96
C PRO A 584 24.75 5.84 -14.14
N THR A 585 25.86 5.23 -14.54
CA THR A 585 27.02 5.95 -15.06
C THR A 585 27.29 5.48 -16.47
N TYR A 586 27.33 6.43 -17.42
CA TYR A 586 27.58 6.19 -18.83
C TYR A 586 29.00 6.60 -19.20
N LEU A 587 29.71 5.70 -19.88
CA LEU A 587 31.02 5.99 -20.46
C LEU A 587 30.93 5.70 -21.96
N VAL A 588 31.48 6.58 -22.80
CA VAL A 588 31.60 6.35 -24.24
C VAL A 588 33.08 6.31 -24.60
N PHE A 589 33.47 5.25 -25.31
CA PHE A 589 34.84 5.04 -25.80
C PHE A 589 34.84 5.08 -27.31
N ASP A 590 35.89 5.66 -27.89
CA ASP A 590 36.11 5.68 -29.32
C ASP A 590 36.62 4.32 -29.86
N ARG A 591 36.91 4.23 -31.15
CA ARG A 591 37.35 3.01 -31.83
C ARG A 591 38.69 2.50 -31.34
N GLU A 592 39.54 3.35 -30.74
CA GLU A 592 40.83 3.01 -30.12
C GLU A 592 40.70 2.70 -28.62
N GLY A 593 39.50 2.78 -28.04
CA GLY A 593 39.25 2.51 -26.63
C GLY A 593 39.61 3.69 -25.71
N ARG A 594 39.72 4.92 -26.24
CA ARG A 594 39.90 6.12 -25.41
C ARG A 594 38.54 6.65 -24.95
N LEU A 595 38.47 7.04 -23.67
CA LEU A 595 37.24 7.64 -23.10
C LEU A 595 36.99 9.02 -23.71
N THR A 596 35.85 9.19 -24.37
CA THR A 596 35.44 10.46 -24.99
C THR A 596 34.33 11.17 -24.22
N PHE A 597 33.52 10.42 -23.48
CA PHE A 597 32.41 10.98 -22.68
C PHE A 597 32.16 10.20 -21.42
N LYS A 598 31.85 10.91 -20.33
CA LYS A 598 31.40 10.35 -19.04
C LYS A 598 30.22 11.16 -18.52
N ASN A 599 29.18 10.46 -18.04
CA ASN A 599 28.03 11.11 -17.37
C ASN A 599 27.53 10.24 -16.22
N ILE A 600 27.32 10.86 -15.05
CA ILE A 600 26.70 10.21 -13.89
C ILE A 600 25.24 10.68 -13.82
N GLY A 601 24.31 9.74 -13.72
CA GLY A 601 22.87 10.00 -13.77
C GLY A 601 22.30 9.88 -15.20
N MET A 602 21.05 10.30 -15.34
CA MET A 602 20.32 10.18 -16.61
C MET A 602 20.85 11.12 -17.66
N VAL A 603 20.97 10.65 -18.90
CA VAL A 603 21.38 11.45 -20.08
C VAL A 603 20.29 11.40 -21.16
N ALA A 604 20.01 12.50 -21.83
CA ALA A 604 19.03 12.56 -22.93
C ALA A 604 19.54 11.77 -24.15
N ASN A 605 18.62 11.19 -24.94
CA ASN A 605 18.99 10.40 -26.12
C ASN A 605 19.74 11.23 -27.17
N ASP A 606 19.33 12.47 -27.40
CA ASP A 606 20.00 13.34 -28.37
C ASP A 606 21.46 13.61 -27.98
N LYS A 607 21.69 13.86 -26.66
CA LYS A 607 23.07 14.05 -26.17
C LYS A 607 23.88 12.76 -26.24
N MET A 608 23.29 11.62 -25.90
CA MET A 608 23.98 10.34 -26.02
C MET A 608 24.33 10.03 -27.48
N LYS A 609 23.41 10.31 -28.41
CA LYS A 609 23.63 10.14 -29.86
C LYS A 609 24.80 10.99 -30.35
N GLU A 610 24.79 12.29 -30.00
CA GLU A 610 25.89 13.22 -30.34
C GLU A 610 27.26 12.68 -29.87
N GLU A 611 27.34 12.19 -28.65
CA GLU A 611 28.60 11.68 -28.09
C GLU A 611 29.05 10.35 -28.71
N ILE A 612 28.10 9.51 -29.13
CA ILE A 612 28.40 8.27 -29.88
C ILE A 612 28.89 8.62 -31.28
N GLU A 613 28.25 9.55 -32.00
CA GLU A 613 28.65 10.01 -33.33
C GLU A 613 30.07 10.57 -33.30
N LYS A 614 30.41 11.42 -32.33
CA LYS A 614 31.78 11.90 -32.12
C LYS A 614 32.78 10.74 -31.93
N ALA A 615 32.44 9.75 -31.12
CA ALA A 615 33.31 8.59 -30.87
C ALA A 615 33.51 7.71 -32.11
N LEU A 616 32.56 7.71 -33.04
CA LEU A 616 32.67 7.05 -34.35
C LEU A 616 33.52 7.83 -35.36
N GLU A 617 33.55 9.15 -35.30
CA GLU A 617 34.30 10.02 -36.21
C GLU A 617 35.80 10.17 -35.87
N TRP A 618 36.21 9.85 -34.63
CA TRP A 618 37.62 9.93 -34.22
C TRP A 618 38.41 8.76 -34.87
N LEU A 619 39.28 9.17 -35.82
CA LEU A 619 40.29 8.33 -36.48
C LEU A 619 41.65 8.49 -35.76
#